data_6a563885630889556a648835d88f5a26
#
_entry.id   6a563885630889556a648835d88f5a26
#
_cell.length_a   1.000
_cell.length_b   1.000
_cell.length_c   1.000
_cell.angle_alpha   90.00
_cell.angle_beta   90.00
_cell.angle_gamma   90.00
#
_symmetry.space_group_name_H-M   'P 1'
#
loop_
_entity.id
_entity.type
_entity.pdbx_description
1 polymer ?
#
loop_
_entity_poly.entity_id
_entity_poly.type
_entity_poly.pdbx_seq_one_letter_code
_entity_poly.pdbx_strand_id
1 'polypeptide(L)'
;MSQARQSRRPTPVVTEEPQAAVVWNRQTWIALIVMAAVLAVVIGAGLLIKRAIEPPVPDALAGCRTSTQIAPHEYLGPQPMCITASQKLTATITTSQGDIVVQLHPEVAPVTVNNFVVLAIHGYYNGLIFWKAEDWVVQSGDPQGNGSGGPGYNLPNEPSNDAWDVGAVGMARVPGGPVNGSQFFIEKGPWPGGGPAAVYNRFGTVTSGMDKVQALGVTDTINSITIKVS
;
A
#
# COMPACT_ATOMS: atom_id res chain seq x y z
N MET A 1 -6.73 -79.27 -35.03
CA MET A 1 -5.68 -78.27 -34.82
C MET A 1 -6.00 -77.13 -35.82
N SER A 2 -6.66 -76.08 -35.36
CA SER A 2 -7.06 -74.95 -36.18
C SER A 2 -6.37 -73.71 -35.59
N GLN A 3 -5.41 -73.12 -36.36
CA GLN A 3 -4.73 -71.91 -35.98
C GLN A 3 -5.58 -70.70 -36.35
N ALA A 4 -6.00 -69.91 -35.38
CA ALA A 4 -6.68 -68.66 -35.59
C ALA A 4 -5.68 -67.57 -36.06
N ARG A 5 -5.97 -67.05 -37.27
CA ARG A 5 -5.26 -65.95 -37.89
C ARG A 5 -5.65 -64.63 -37.22
N GLN A 6 -4.78 -64.02 -36.42
CA GLN A 6 -4.96 -62.70 -35.87
C GLN A 6 -4.81 -61.62 -36.97
N SER A 7 -5.85 -60.93 -37.29
CA SER A 7 -5.85 -59.78 -38.20
C SER A 7 -5.25 -58.55 -37.44
N ARG A 8 -4.10 -58.07 -37.87
CA ARG A 8 -3.55 -56.79 -37.40
C ARG A 8 -4.36 -55.66 -37.94
N ARG A 9 -4.98 -54.85 -37.09
CA ARG A 9 -5.60 -53.57 -37.45
C ARG A 9 -4.49 -52.59 -37.88
N PRO A 10 -4.66 -51.82 -38.95
CA PRO A 10 -3.70 -50.77 -39.32
C PRO A 10 -3.78 -49.65 -38.31
N THR A 11 -2.63 -49.18 -37.87
CA THR A 11 -2.46 -47.96 -37.05
C THR A 11 -2.91 -46.71 -37.85
N PRO A 12 -3.68 -45.78 -37.28
CA PRO A 12 -4.04 -44.54 -37.97
C PRO A 12 -2.77 -43.71 -38.21
N VAL A 13 -2.55 -43.35 -39.45
CA VAL A 13 -1.52 -42.37 -39.85
C VAL A 13 -2.03 -41.00 -39.41
N VAL A 14 -1.39 -40.43 -38.39
CA VAL A 14 -1.60 -39.03 -38.01
C VAL A 14 -0.91 -38.17 -39.03
N THR A 15 -1.66 -37.60 -39.96
CA THR A 15 -1.15 -36.54 -40.86
C THR A 15 -1.02 -35.28 -40.04
N GLU A 16 0.22 -34.89 -39.66
CA GLU A 16 0.51 -33.57 -39.15
C GLU A 16 0.18 -32.54 -40.24
N GLU A 17 -0.82 -31.70 -40.02
CA GLU A 17 -1.04 -30.51 -40.84
C GLU A 17 0.24 -29.63 -40.77
N PRO A 18 0.77 -29.15 -41.88
CA PRO A 18 1.92 -28.24 -41.86
C PRO A 18 1.50 -26.94 -41.18
N GLN A 19 2.12 -26.63 -40.01
CA GLN A 19 1.99 -25.32 -39.40
C GLN A 19 2.37 -24.25 -40.41
N ALA A 20 1.42 -23.37 -40.74
CA ALA A 20 1.67 -22.26 -41.65
C ALA A 20 2.82 -21.40 -41.08
N ALA A 21 3.97 -21.41 -41.74
CA ALA A 21 5.08 -20.56 -41.40
C ALA A 21 4.63 -19.10 -41.52
N VAL A 22 4.70 -18.34 -40.42
CA VAL A 22 4.41 -16.91 -40.43
C VAL A 22 5.44 -16.22 -41.31
N VAL A 23 5.04 -15.87 -42.53
CA VAL A 23 5.91 -15.16 -43.46
C VAL A 23 6.00 -13.70 -43.05
N TRP A 24 7.10 -13.34 -42.41
CA TRP A 24 7.39 -11.97 -41.98
C TRP A 24 7.78 -11.15 -43.24
N ASN A 25 6.85 -10.31 -43.69
CA ASN A 25 7.14 -9.38 -44.80
C ASN A 25 7.49 -7.98 -44.24
N ARG A 26 7.98 -7.11 -45.12
CA ARG A 26 8.39 -5.74 -44.77
C ARG A 26 7.24 -4.95 -44.12
N GLN A 27 6.00 -5.20 -44.49
CA GLN A 27 4.83 -4.49 -43.95
C GLN A 27 4.52 -4.93 -42.53
N THR A 28 4.69 -6.22 -42.20
CA THR A 28 4.51 -6.70 -40.82
C THR A 28 5.57 -6.13 -39.88
N TRP A 29 6.83 -6.01 -40.33
CA TRP A 29 7.88 -5.35 -39.56
C TRP A 29 7.59 -3.86 -39.31
N ILE A 30 7.14 -3.12 -40.33
CA ILE A 30 6.76 -1.71 -40.19
C ILE A 30 5.60 -1.57 -39.22
N ALA A 31 4.57 -2.40 -39.28
CA ALA A 31 3.45 -2.38 -38.37
C ALA A 31 3.86 -2.62 -36.89
N LEU A 32 4.79 -3.56 -36.67
CA LEU A 32 5.30 -3.84 -35.31
C LEU A 32 6.14 -2.67 -34.77
N ILE A 33 6.98 -2.04 -35.60
CA ILE A 33 7.78 -0.88 -35.20
C ILE A 33 6.86 0.30 -34.84
N VAL A 34 5.85 0.57 -35.68
CA VAL A 34 4.86 1.66 -35.38
C VAL A 34 4.09 1.36 -34.12
N MET A 35 3.63 0.13 -33.90
CA MET A 35 2.92 -0.26 -32.68
C MET A 35 3.80 -0.13 -31.43
N ALA A 36 5.07 -0.54 -31.50
CA ALA A 36 6.02 -0.37 -30.41
C ALA A 36 6.30 1.12 -30.12
N ALA A 37 6.41 1.97 -31.15
CA ALA A 37 6.59 3.42 -30.98
C ALA A 37 5.38 4.08 -30.35
N VAL A 38 4.17 3.72 -30.76
CA VAL A 38 2.92 4.22 -30.17
C VAL A 38 2.82 3.79 -28.70
N LEU A 39 3.12 2.53 -28.40
CA LEU A 39 3.13 2.02 -27.02
C LEU A 39 4.13 2.77 -26.14
N ALA A 40 5.33 3.04 -26.65
CA ALA A 40 6.36 3.80 -25.94
C ALA A 40 5.91 5.24 -25.65
N VAL A 41 5.22 5.90 -26.61
CA VAL A 41 4.66 7.25 -26.43
C VAL A 41 3.55 7.23 -25.38
N VAL A 42 2.64 6.25 -25.42
CA VAL A 42 1.55 6.13 -24.45
C VAL A 42 2.09 5.87 -23.03
N ILE A 43 3.08 4.97 -22.90
CA ILE A 43 3.73 4.69 -21.61
C ILE A 43 4.49 5.93 -21.12
N GLY A 44 5.24 6.60 -22.00
CA GLY A 44 5.98 7.82 -21.68
C GLY A 44 5.06 8.95 -21.25
N ALA A 45 3.95 9.19 -21.95
CA ALA A 45 2.93 10.18 -21.58
C ALA A 45 2.27 9.82 -20.22
N GLY A 46 1.94 8.55 -20.02
CA GLY A 46 1.37 8.07 -18.74
C GLY A 46 2.31 8.31 -17.55
N LEU A 47 3.61 8.05 -17.71
CA LEU A 47 4.63 8.30 -16.69
C LEU A 47 4.81 9.80 -16.40
N LEU A 48 4.79 10.65 -17.44
CA LEU A 48 4.90 12.09 -17.30
C LEU A 48 3.66 12.69 -16.59
N ILE A 49 2.47 12.22 -16.93
CA ILE A 49 1.21 12.63 -16.28
C ILE A 49 1.22 12.18 -14.81
N LYS A 50 1.60 10.94 -14.51
CA LYS A 50 1.70 10.45 -13.15
C LYS A 50 2.66 11.31 -12.29
N ARG A 51 3.84 11.63 -12.85
CA ARG A 51 4.84 12.48 -12.17
C ARG A 51 4.39 13.92 -11.96
N ALA A 52 3.50 14.44 -12.83
CA ALA A 52 2.94 15.80 -12.70
C ALA A 52 1.80 15.89 -11.68
N ILE A 53 1.17 14.74 -11.32
CA ILE A 53 0.04 14.68 -10.38
C ILE A 53 0.51 14.38 -8.96
N GLU A 54 1.61 13.64 -8.78
CA GLU A 54 2.16 13.35 -7.45
C GLU A 54 2.85 14.60 -6.89
N PRO A 55 2.44 15.07 -5.69
CA PRO A 55 3.11 16.21 -5.07
C PRO A 55 4.60 15.87 -4.83
N PRO A 56 5.50 16.84 -5.06
CA PRO A 56 6.93 16.61 -4.89
C PRO A 56 7.23 16.29 -3.42
N VAL A 57 8.09 15.28 -3.21
CA VAL A 57 8.63 14.98 -1.87
C VAL A 57 9.47 16.17 -1.41
N PRO A 58 9.19 16.75 -0.23
CA PRO A 58 9.97 17.87 0.31
C PRO A 58 11.47 17.54 0.37
N ASP A 59 12.33 18.50 0.09
CA ASP A 59 13.80 18.31 0.14
C ASP A 59 14.28 17.82 1.50
N ALA A 60 13.65 18.29 2.58
CA ALA A 60 13.91 17.82 3.95
C ALA A 60 13.63 16.32 4.17
N LEU A 61 12.90 15.68 3.24
CA LEU A 61 12.60 14.25 3.23
C LEU A 61 13.26 13.53 2.04
N ALA A 62 14.27 14.13 1.40
CA ALA A 62 14.95 13.52 0.25
C ALA A 62 15.53 12.13 0.59
N GLY A 63 16.02 11.92 1.80
CA GLY A 63 16.50 10.63 2.30
C GLY A 63 15.40 9.55 2.33
N CYS A 64 14.14 9.94 2.47
CA CYS A 64 13.00 9.03 2.52
C CYS A 64 12.57 8.49 1.14
N ARG A 65 13.23 8.90 0.06
CA ARG A 65 13.07 8.31 -1.27
C ARG A 65 13.69 6.91 -1.38
N THR A 66 14.57 6.55 -0.44
CA THR A 66 15.11 5.19 -0.34
C THR A 66 14.14 4.33 0.45
N SER A 67 13.80 3.16 -0.10
CA SER A 67 12.94 2.19 0.56
C SER A 67 13.41 0.76 0.32
N THR A 68 12.89 -0.18 1.09
CA THR A 68 13.12 -1.62 0.90
C THR A 68 12.09 -2.27 -0.03
N GLN A 69 11.35 -1.48 -0.80
CA GLN A 69 10.28 -1.94 -1.69
C GLN A 69 10.82 -2.87 -2.80
N ILE A 70 10.14 -4.00 -3.00
CA ILE A 70 10.43 -4.99 -4.05
C ILE A 70 9.27 -5.19 -5.02
N ALA A 71 8.03 -4.93 -4.58
CA ALA A 71 6.82 -4.97 -5.40
C ALA A 71 5.77 -4.02 -4.80
N PRO A 72 4.65 -3.73 -5.48
CA PRO A 72 3.55 -2.99 -4.89
C PRO A 72 3.13 -3.62 -3.55
N HIS A 73 3.14 -2.85 -2.48
CA HIS A 73 2.82 -3.25 -1.10
C HIS A 73 3.74 -4.33 -0.48
N GLU A 74 4.86 -4.68 -1.11
CA GLU A 74 5.82 -5.67 -0.61
C GLU A 74 7.20 -5.03 -0.39
N TYR A 75 7.78 -5.30 0.78
CA TYR A 75 9.05 -4.73 1.22
C TYR A 75 9.90 -5.81 1.89
N LEU A 76 11.23 -5.74 1.71
CA LEU A 76 12.17 -6.70 2.29
C LEU A 76 12.29 -6.59 3.82
N GLY A 77 11.90 -5.46 4.41
CA GLY A 77 12.02 -5.24 5.84
C GLY A 77 11.71 -3.80 6.23
N PRO A 78 11.95 -3.43 7.51
CA PRO A 78 11.72 -2.08 8.02
C PRO A 78 12.46 -1.02 7.18
N GLN A 79 11.86 0.17 7.11
CA GLN A 79 12.38 1.25 6.27
C GLN A 79 13.62 1.90 6.88
N PRO A 80 14.65 2.24 6.06
CA PRO A 80 15.80 3.01 6.53
C PRO A 80 15.36 4.31 7.20
N MET A 81 16.03 4.70 8.28
CA MET A 81 15.74 5.95 8.98
C MET A 81 16.12 7.15 8.09
N CYS A 82 15.18 8.04 7.87
CA CYS A 82 15.32 9.23 7.02
C CYS A 82 14.78 10.51 7.67
N ILE A 83 14.14 10.39 8.84
CA ILE A 83 13.66 11.50 9.64
C ILE A 83 14.40 11.60 10.95
N THR A 84 14.24 12.73 11.64
CA THR A 84 14.76 12.94 13.01
C THR A 84 13.60 13.18 13.98
N ALA A 85 13.80 12.87 15.26
CA ALA A 85 12.80 13.09 16.29
C ALA A 85 12.44 14.57 16.52
N SER A 86 13.28 15.50 16.08
CA SER A 86 13.03 16.95 16.21
C SER A 86 12.21 17.55 15.05
N GLN A 87 12.00 16.80 13.96
CA GLN A 87 11.23 17.32 12.82
C GLN A 87 9.76 17.47 13.18
N LYS A 88 9.16 18.55 12.71
CA LYS A 88 7.70 18.77 12.78
C LYS A 88 7.08 18.28 11.49
N LEU A 89 6.38 17.17 11.56
CA LEU A 89 5.84 16.46 10.40
C LEU A 89 4.31 16.45 10.47
N THR A 90 3.68 16.80 9.35
CA THR A 90 2.22 16.74 9.20
C THR A 90 1.88 15.86 8.01
N ALA A 91 0.99 14.88 8.20
CA ALA A 91 0.41 14.09 7.13
C ALA A 91 -0.97 14.62 6.77
N THR A 92 -1.26 14.80 5.49
CA THR A 92 -2.62 14.98 4.98
C THR A 92 -3.04 13.68 4.31
N ILE A 93 -4.03 13.01 4.91
CA ILE A 93 -4.66 11.80 4.38
C ILE A 93 -5.88 12.26 3.59
N THR A 94 -5.78 12.24 2.26
CA THR A 94 -6.91 12.53 1.37
C THR A 94 -7.73 11.26 1.20
N THR A 95 -8.99 11.30 1.62
CA THR A 95 -9.90 10.16 1.59
C THR A 95 -11.09 10.42 0.66
N SER A 96 -11.93 9.40 0.42
CA SER A 96 -13.22 9.55 -0.26
C SER A 96 -14.18 10.50 0.45
N GLN A 97 -14.00 10.73 1.78
CA GLN A 97 -14.81 11.65 2.58
C GLN A 97 -14.20 13.06 2.71
N GLY A 98 -12.94 13.25 2.22
CA GLY A 98 -12.19 14.49 2.29
C GLY A 98 -10.88 14.36 3.05
N ASP A 99 -10.25 15.49 3.35
CA ASP A 99 -8.92 15.54 3.94
C ASP A 99 -8.95 15.41 5.47
N ILE A 100 -8.02 14.60 5.98
CA ILE A 100 -7.75 14.43 7.41
C ILE A 100 -6.30 14.85 7.63
N VAL A 101 -6.07 15.83 8.50
CA VAL A 101 -4.73 16.33 8.81
C VAL A 101 -4.26 15.74 10.14
N VAL A 102 -3.11 15.08 10.11
CA VAL A 102 -2.50 14.40 11.27
C VAL A 102 -1.16 15.04 11.59
N GLN A 103 -0.99 15.55 12.80
CA GLN A 103 0.32 15.88 13.36
C GLN A 103 1.02 14.57 13.74
N LEU A 104 2.19 14.30 13.15
CA LEU A 104 2.99 13.13 13.49
C LEU A 104 3.91 13.43 14.68
N HIS A 105 4.21 12.41 15.48
CA HIS A 105 4.98 12.49 16.72
C HIS A 105 6.29 11.68 16.64
N PRO A 106 7.29 12.11 15.84
CA PRO A 106 8.56 11.39 15.73
C PRO A 106 9.38 11.39 17.03
N GLU A 107 9.08 12.31 17.95
CA GLU A 107 9.65 12.35 19.31
C GLU A 107 9.12 11.23 20.21
N VAL A 108 7.94 10.68 19.91
CA VAL A 108 7.28 9.63 20.67
C VAL A 108 7.55 8.25 20.06
N ALA A 109 7.39 8.14 18.75
CA ALA A 109 7.50 6.88 18.03
C ALA A 109 8.33 7.06 16.73
N PRO A 110 9.66 7.30 16.84
CA PRO A 110 10.50 7.66 15.71
C PRO A 110 10.54 6.60 14.60
N VAL A 111 10.61 5.32 14.94
CA VAL A 111 10.63 4.22 13.94
C VAL A 111 9.29 4.09 13.23
N THR A 112 8.21 4.20 13.98
CA THR A 112 6.84 4.14 13.44
C THR A 112 6.55 5.32 12.51
N VAL A 113 6.89 6.56 12.93
CA VAL A 113 6.69 7.74 12.10
C VAL A 113 7.55 7.67 10.84
N ASN A 114 8.83 7.30 10.97
CA ASN A 114 9.71 7.10 9.82
C ASN A 114 9.11 6.10 8.81
N ASN A 115 8.68 4.97 9.31
CA ASN A 115 8.06 3.93 8.50
C ASN A 115 6.80 4.43 7.79
N PHE A 116 5.89 5.08 8.52
CA PHE A 116 4.66 5.65 7.94
C PHE A 116 4.98 6.69 6.85
N VAL A 117 5.95 7.58 7.09
CA VAL A 117 6.41 8.60 6.13
C VAL A 117 6.95 7.97 4.85
N VAL A 118 7.85 6.98 4.97
CA VAL A 118 8.41 6.30 3.79
C VAL A 118 7.33 5.58 3.01
N LEU A 119 6.46 4.81 3.67
CA LEU A 119 5.34 4.13 3.00
C LEU A 119 4.39 5.11 2.29
N ALA A 120 4.08 6.26 2.93
CA ALA A 120 3.25 7.31 2.35
C ALA A 120 3.90 7.92 1.09
N ILE A 121 5.18 8.29 1.16
CA ILE A 121 5.95 8.86 0.03
C ILE A 121 6.01 7.88 -1.17
N HIS A 122 6.07 6.58 -0.89
CA HIS A 122 6.08 5.54 -1.92
C HIS A 122 4.66 5.11 -2.38
N GLY A 123 3.62 5.83 -1.93
CA GLY A 123 2.24 5.59 -2.37
C GLY A 123 1.64 4.28 -1.87
N TYR A 124 2.22 3.67 -0.81
CA TYR A 124 1.75 2.41 -0.25
C TYR A 124 0.26 2.44 0.10
N TYR A 125 -0.22 3.55 0.65
CA TYR A 125 -1.59 3.70 1.14
C TYR A 125 -2.61 4.05 0.05
N ASN A 126 -2.15 4.42 -1.15
CA ASN A 126 -3.03 4.89 -2.21
C ASN A 126 -3.98 3.79 -2.69
N GLY A 127 -5.28 4.06 -2.66
CA GLY A 127 -6.33 3.12 -3.04
C GLY A 127 -6.70 2.09 -1.95
N LEU A 128 -6.02 2.08 -0.78
CA LEU A 128 -6.39 1.17 0.31
C LEU A 128 -7.70 1.60 0.95
N ILE A 129 -8.52 0.62 1.32
CA ILE A 129 -9.80 0.85 1.98
C ILE A 129 -9.64 0.95 3.51
N PHE A 130 -10.61 1.60 4.13
CA PHE A 130 -10.87 1.41 5.55
C PHE A 130 -11.66 0.11 5.70
N TRP A 131 -10.99 -0.97 6.13
CA TRP A 131 -11.58 -2.30 6.23
C TRP A 131 -12.33 -2.53 7.55
N LYS A 132 -12.11 -1.64 8.54
CA LYS A 132 -12.80 -1.62 9.82
C LYS A 132 -13.28 -0.20 10.12
N ALA A 133 -14.58 -0.07 10.47
CA ALA A 133 -15.20 1.18 10.88
C ALA A 133 -16.25 0.85 11.95
N GLU A 134 -15.94 1.22 13.18
CA GLU A 134 -16.80 1.07 14.36
C GLU A 134 -17.04 2.45 14.99
N ASP A 135 -17.94 2.55 15.94
CA ASP A 135 -18.28 3.84 16.58
C ASP A 135 -17.08 4.50 17.28
N TRP A 136 -16.09 3.73 17.68
CA TRP A 136 -14.92 4.20 18.42
C TRP A 136 -13.65 4.25 17.57
N VAL A 137 -13.57 3.60 16.41
CA VAL A 137 -12.34 3.47 15.62
C VAL A 137 -12.62 3.29 14.14
N VAL A 138 -11.71 3.80 13.30
CA VAL A 138 -11.54 3.39 11.89
C VAL A 138 -10.12 2.87 11.68
N GLN A 139 -9.95 1.84 10.83
CA GLN A 139 -8.66 1.21 10.56
C GLN A 139 -8.46 0.97 9.07
N SER A 140 -7.25 1.28 8.60
CA SER A 140 -6.80 1.10 7.21
C SER A 140 -5.35 0.62 7.16
N GLY A 141 -4.73 0.64 5.98
CA GLY A 141 -3.32 0.28 5.78
C GLY A 141 -3.08 -1.21 5.50
N ASP A 142 -4.16 -1.97 5.29
CA ASP A 142 -4.11 -3.36 4.87
C ASP A 142 -4.31 -3.47 3.35
N PRO A 143 -3.31 -3.92 2.57
CA PRO A 143 -3.45 -4.09 1.13
C PRO A 143 -4.41 -5.23 0.73
N GLN A 144 -4.75 -6.14 1.66
CA GLN A 144 -5.73 -7.20 1.43
C GLN A 144 -7.16 -6.77 1.81
N GLY A 145 -7.31 -5.69 2.58
CA GLY A 145 -8.60 -5.15 2.98
C GLY A 145 -9.43 -6.02 3.92
N ASN A 146 -8.82 -6.91 4.69
CA ASN A 146 -9.48 -7.88 5.58
C ASN A 146 -8.87 -7.98 6.99
N GLY A 147 -7.87 -7.17 7.28
CA GLY A 147 -7.17 -7.10 8.57
C GLY A 147 -5.95 -8.02 8.70
N SER A 148 -5.64 -8.84 7.68
CA SER A 148 -4.54 -9.81 7.77
C SER A 148 -3.26 -9.39 7.04
N GLY A 149 -3.32 -8.36 6.20
CA GLY A 149 -2.22 -7.91 5.37
C GLY A 149 -1.26 -6.94 6.06
N GLY A 150 -0.18 -6.62 5.34
CA GLY A 150 0.85 -5.67 5.76
C GLY A 150 1.97 -5.61 4.74
N PRO A 151 3.06 -4.87 5.00
CA PRO A 151 4.13 -4.65 4.05
C PRO A 151 5.17 -5.79 4.00
N GLY A 152 4.94 -6.91 4.71
CA GLY A 152 5.86 -8.04 4.81
C GLY A 152 6.75 -8.05 6.05
N TYR A 153 6.62 -7.05 6.93
CA TYR A 153 7.39 -6.95 8.19
C TYR A 153 6.57 -6.30 9.30
N ASN A 154 7.08 -6.37 10.52
CA ASN A 154 6.51 -5.78 11.72
C ASN A 154 7.43 -4.68 12.27
N LEU A 155 6.85 -3.79 13.07
CA LEU A 155 7.56 -2.72 13.76
C LEU A 155 7.93 -3.12 15.19
N PRO A 156 8.98 -2.52 15.77
CA PRO A 156 9.26 -2.63 17.20
C PRO A 156 8.16 -1.96 18.02
N ASN A 157 8.06 -2.34 19.31
CA ASN A 157 7.21 -1.62 20.23
C ASN A 157 7.84 -0.25 20.56
N GLU A 158 7.04 0.80 20.42
CA GLU A 158 7.37 2.17 20.85
C GLU A 158 6.23 2.65 21.77
N PRO A 159 6.22 2.21 23.04
CA PRO A 159 5.16 2.55 23.98
C PRO A 159 5.17 4.03 24.32
N SER A 160 4.00 4.64 24.46
CA SER A 160 3.81 6.01 24.92
C SER A 160 2.87 6.04 26.13
N ASN A 161 3.09 7.00 27.02
CA ASN A 161 2.17 7.33 28.10
C ASN A 161 1.12 8.38 27.68
N ASP A 162 1.13 8.80 26.43
CA ASP A 162 0.17 9.78 25.92
C ASP A 162 -1.26 9.22 25.99
N ALA A 163 -2.20 10.07 26.32
CA ALA A 163 -3.61 9.69 26.41
C ALA A 163 -4.13 9.20 25.04
N TRP A 164 -4.98 8.19 25.09
CA TRP A 164 -5.73 7.71 23.94
C TRP A 164 -7.09 8.42 23.92
N ASP A 165 -7.10 9.58 23.26
CA ASP A 165 -8.27 10.42 23.09
C ASP A 165 -8.77 10.40 21.64
N VAL A 166 -9.98 10.88 21.43
CA VAL A 166 -10.54 11.04 20.08
C VAL A 166 -9.57 11.81 19.18
N GLY A 167 -9.25 11.24 18.03
CA GLY A 167 -8.24 11.75 17.11
C GLY A 167 -6.83 11.18 17.31
N ALA A 168 -6.59 10.35 18.33
CA ALA A 168 -5.33 9.63 18.45
C ALA A 168 -5.14 8.66 17.28
N VAL A 169 -3.89 8.59 16.76
CA VAL A 169 -3.52 7.71 15.65
C VAL A 169 -2.47 6.72 16.12
N GLY A 170 -2.74 5.44 15.94
CA GLY A 170 -1.87 4.35 16.37
C GLY A 170 -1.68 3.26 15.33
N MET A 171 -0.55 2.53 15.41
CA MET A 171 -0.34 1.33 14.62
C MET A 171 -1.10 0.15 15.21
N ALA A 172 -1.78 -0.59 14.33
CA ALA A 172 -2.56 -1.75 14.72
C ALA A 172 -1.67 -2.94 15.08
N ARG A 173 -2.18 -3.80 15.96
CA ARG A 173 -1.62 -5.11 16.30
C ARG A 173 -2.71 -6.05 16.78
N VAL A 174 -2.52 -7.33 16.63
CA VAL A 174 -3.33 -8.31 17.34
C VAL A 174 -2.89 -8.38 18.81
N PRO A 175 -3.79 -8.62 19.76
CA PRO A 175 -3.41 -8.80 21.15
C PRO A 175 -2.31 -9.84 21.33
N GLY A 176 -1.23 -9.48 22.05
CA GLY A 176 -0.05 -10.33 22.25
C GLY A 176 0.85 -10.52 21.02
N GLY A 177 0.46 -10.01 19.87
CA GLY A 177 1.24 -10.08 18.62
C GLY A 177 2.16 -8.87 18.41
N PRO A 178 2.95 -8.88 17.32
CA PRO A 178 3.79 -7.75 16.93
C PRO A 178 2.96 -6.56 16.42
N VAL A 179 3.58 -5.38 16.40
CA VAL A 179 3.00 -4.18 15.78
C VAL A 179 3.04 -4.34 14.26
N ASN A 180 1.91 -4.18 13.57
CA ASN A 180 1.83 -4.29 12.12
C ASN A 180 2.66 -3.18 11.43
N GLY A 181 3.30 -3.51 10.30
CA GLY A 181 4.16 -2.58 9.57
C GLY A 181 3.44 -1.49 8.80
N SER A 182 2.13 -1.59 8.57
CA SER A 182 1.37 -0.60 7.79
C SER A 182 -0.03 -0.31 8.29
N GLN A 183 -0.70 -1.25 8.95
CA GLN A 183 -2.06 -1.02 9.42
C GLN A 183 -2.07 -0.01 10.56
N PHE A 184 -2.89 1.04 10.41
CA PHE A 184 -3.08 2.07 11.41
C PHE A 184 -4.57 2.31 11.68
N PHE A 185 -4.86 2.87 12.84
CA PHE A 185 -6.20 3.24 13.23
C PHE A 185 -6.25 4.68 13.73
N ILE A 186 -7.45 5.27 13.66
CA ILE A 186 -7.77 6.59 14.21
C ILE A 186 -8.93 6.41 15.16
N GLU A 187 -8.81 6.93 16.38
CA GLU A 187 -9.90 6.94 17.35
C GLU A 187 -11.01 7.92 16.96
N LYS A 188 -12.23 7.41 16.92
CA LYS A 188 -13.46 8.18 16.67
C LYS A 188 -14.23 8.50 17.96
N GLY A 189 -14.11 7.67 18.95
CA GLY A 189 -14.85 7.73 20.19
C GLY A 189 -14.13 7.03 21.33
N PRO A 190 -14.73 6.99 22.52
CA PRO A 190 -14.12 6.35 23.68
C PRO A 190 -13.79 4.88 23.44
N TRP A 191 -12.63 4.48 23.90
CA TRP A 191 -12.19 3.09 23.83
C TRP A 191 -13.13 2.16 24.60
N PRO A 192 -13.61 1.06 23.99
CA PRO A 192 -14.42 0.07 24.71
C PRO A 192 -13.67 -0.48 25.92
N GLY A 193 -14.33 -0.48 27.09
CA GLY A 193 -13.70 -0.95 28.33
C GLY A 193 -12.80 0.07 29.04
N GLY A 194 -12.77 1.33 28.59
CA GLY A 194 -12.11 2.43 29.30
C GLY A 194 -10.62 2.60 29.02
N GLY A 195 -10.10 1.95 27.98
CA GLY A 195 -8.72 2.12 27.54
C GLY A 195 -8.21 0.99 26.66
N PRO A 196 -7.05 1.17 26.01
CA PRO A 196 -6.48 0.16 25.14
C PRO A 196 -6.10 -1.11 25.89
N ALA A 197 -6.56 -2.26 25.38
CA ALA A 197 -6.25 -3.57 25.92
C ALA A 197 -4.79 -4.03 25.65
N ALA A 198 -4.05 -3.30 24.83
CA ALA A 198 -2.67 -3.58 24.44
C ALA A 198 -1.85 -2.30 24.35
N VAL A 199 -0.54 -2.43 24.40
CA VAL A 199 0.38 -1.32 24.13
C VAL A 199 0.47 -1.13 22.60
N TYR A 200 0.01 0.01 22.12
CA TYR A 200 0.09 0.41 20.73
C TYR A 200 1.15 1.50 20.55
N ASN A 201 1.75 1.56 19.36
CA ASN A 201 2.61 2.69 18.99
C ASN A 201 1.69 3.86 18.61
N ARG A 202 1.50 4.83 19.52
CA ARG A 202 0.81 6.07 19.23
C ARG A 202 1.77 7.00 18.51
N PHE A 203 1.48 7.34 17.25
CA PHE A 203 2.43 8.07 16.41
C PHE A 203 1.89 9.36 15.82
N GLY A 204 0.64 9.71 16.11
CA GLY A 204 0.03 10.94 15.59
C GLY A 204 -1.25 11.36 16.32
N THR A 205 -1.70 12.56 15.97
CA THR A 205 -2.96 13.14 16.43
C THR A 205 -3.63 13.89 15.28
N VAL A 206 -4.91 13.66 15.05
CA VAL A 206 -5.71 14.42 14.08
C VAL A 206 -5.88 15.86 14.58
N THR A 207 -5.45 16.81 13.75
CA THR A 207 -5.55 18.25 14.04
C THR A 207 -6.65 18.94 13.24
N SER A 208 -7.11 18.32 12.14
CA SER A 208 -8.22 18.80 11.32
C SER A 208 -8.89 17.66 10.59
N GLY A 209 -10.19 17.77 10.29
CA GLY A 209 -10.93 16.75 9.55
C GLY A 209 -11.52 15.64 10.42
N MET A 210 -11.74 15.84 11.73
CA MET A 210 -12.42 14.86 12.58
C MET A 210 -13.86 14.56 12.12
N ASP A 211 -14.55 15.52 11.51
CA ASP A 211 -15.86 15.29 10.88
C ASP A 211 -15.75 14.29 9.71
N LYS A 212 -14.63 14.29 8.98
CA LYS A 212 -14.33 13.31 7.93
C LYS A 212 -14.03 11.94 8.54
N VAL A 213 -13.22 11.88 9.61
CA VAL A 213 -12.96 10.64 10.35
C VAL A 213 -14.26 10.01 10.86
N GLN A 214 -15.19 10.83 11.38
CA GLN A 214 -16.51 10.36 11.83
C GLN A 214 -17.37 9.80 10.69
N ALA A 215 -17.25 10.37 9.47
CA ALA A 215 -17.99 9.96 8.29
C ALA A 215 -17.45 8.69 7.64
N LEU A 216 -16.19 8.30 7.92
CA LEU A 216 -15.56 7.11 7.32
C LEU A 216 -16.32 5.83 7.68
N GLY A 217 -16.64 5.08 6.65
CA GLY A 217 -17.22 3.75 6.71
C GLY A 217 -16.32 2.68 6.10
N VAL A 218 -16.73 1.43 6.22
CA VAL A 218 -16.07 0.30 5.53
C VAL A 218 -16.18 0.53 4.02
N THR A 219 -15.08 0.30 3.29
CA THR A 219 -14.89 0.53 1.85
C THR A 219 -14.61 1.99 1.43
N ASP A 220 -14.70 2.98 2.32
CA ASP A 220 -14.10 4.28 2.02
C ASP A 220 -12.60 4.12 1.75
N THR A 221 -12.02 5.00 0.90
CA THR A 221 -10.65 4.82 0.40
C THR A 221 -9.72 5.93 0.85
N ILE A 222 -8.44 5.59 1.00
CA ILE A 222 -7.34 6.56 1.02
C ILE A 222 -6.94 6.83 -0.44
N ASN A 223 -7.15 8.05 -0.91
CA ASN A 223 -6.76 8.44 -2.27
C ASN A 223 -5.26 8.72 -2.35
N SER A 224 -4.71 9.41 -1.34
CA SER A 224 -3.27 9.68 -1.21
C SER A 224 -2.93 10.11 0.22
N ILE A 225 -1.64 10.02 0.57
CA ILE A 225 -1.09 10.63 1.78
C ILE A 225 0.08 11.52 1.38
N THR A 226 0.04 12.80 1.77
CA THR A 226 1.14 13.74 1.56
C THR A 226 1.77 14.15 2.87
N ILE A 227 3.10 14.31 2.88
CA ILE A 227 3.86 14.68 4.07
C ILE A 227 4.42 16.09 3.91
N LYS A 228 4.20 16.94 4.91
CA LYS A 228 4.76 18.29 5.01
C LYS A 228 5.71 18.37 6.20
N VAL A 229 6.84 19.05 6.00
CA VAL A 229 7.80 19.43 7.06
C VAL A 229 7.60 20.92 7.36
N SER A 230 7.49 21.27 8.65
CA SER A 230 7.31 22.67 9.12
C SER A 230 8.57 23.14 9.83
#